data_a15e5709b2e28a595f2e1d04413877de
#
_entry.id   a15e5709b2e28a595f2e1d04413877de
#
_cell.length_a   1.000
_cell.length_b   1.000
_cell.length_c   1.000
_cell.angle_alpha   90.00
_cell.angle_beta   90.00
_cell.angle_gamma   90.00
#
_symmetry.space_group_name_H-M   'P 1'
#
loop_
_entity.id
_entity.type
_entity.pdbx_description
1 polymer ?
#
loop_
_entity_poly.entity_id
_entity_poly.type
_entity_poly.pdbx_seq_one_letter_code
_entity_poly.pdbx_strand_id
1 'polypeptide(L)'
;MIILIADDDRLARFNIKSMLGELLGDAGDIFLEARDGAEMVRICGQNGPDIAFVDINMPCMNGLDAIAQCRECSSDTEFVLVSGYSDFQYAQKAIRLGVNEYLLKPVDTEQLGGVLEKLQAKVKKKKENSNSRFQLRVMDAFNYYSTLGTIEEEGEDEGQDYVFLTFMLHTAVDSRGSEATAELQKTLMKEITRLGGEIVSRKGYYAIDSNGNGTPCIVFGAGEGQKEYILSHMRKISASVNRMKEIHYFLWFESETLQHVCSSCEKLETDMCLLMQERPGAVCRAEDLTRSPKEQEFLHLVEQLTEAWQQADGVACREIMNTMWRSYGRENLDLNLENMSLYCSFVTGCDIKKDSLKAFCCSFVECSDQMYSGLHRADGDVIDQVKEYIQKYYMNDIGISQIAEHFHLTANYLSTIFHQRTGRRFIDFLTETRIEAAKKLLLQNSSASVQDIALMVGYNSARHFSSLFQKQTGMTPSAFRRERV
;
A
#
# COMPACT_ATOMS: atom_id res chain seq x y z
N MET A 1 -0.49 -28.33 1.38
CA MET A 1 -0.14 -29.03 0.12
C MET A 1 -1.17 -30.13 -0.14
N ILE A 2 -1.49 -30.45 -1.40
CA ILE A 2 -2.40 -31.55 -1.75
C ILE A 2 -1.54 -32.69 -2.32
N ILE A 3 -1.60 -33.84 -1.68
CA ILE A 3 -0.82 -35.04 -2.06
C ILE A 3 -1.78 -36.16 -2.47
N LEU A 4 -1.60 -36.70 -3.66
CA LEU A 4 -2.35 -37.85 -4.15
C LEU A 4 -1.50 -39.12 -4.03
N ILE A 5 -2.09 -40.20 -3.58
CA ILE A 5 -1.48 -41.53 -3.51
C ILE A 5 -2.36 -42.47 -4.34
N ALA A 6 -1.82 -42.98 -5.42
CA ALA A 6 -2.50 -43.89 -6.35
C ALA A 6 -1.80 -45.27 -6.35
N ASP A 7 -2.49 -46.29 -5.89
CA ASP A 7 -2.03 -47.66 -5.77
C ASP A 7 -3.27 -48.56 -5.64
N ASP A 8 -3.29 -49.74 -6.23
CA ASP A 8 -4.43 -50.66 -6.06
C ASP A 8 -4.41 -51.38 -4.69
N ASP A 9 -3.22 -51.57 -4.11
CA ASP A 9 -3.07 -52.13 -2.76
C ASP A 9 -3.37 -51.10 -1.66
N ARG A 10 -4.41 -51.36 -0.92
CA ARG A 10 -4.81 -50.51 0.26
C ARG A 10 -3.71 -50.36 1.31
N LEU A 11 -2.93 -51.44 1.55
CA LEU A 11 -1.86 -51.39 2.55
C LEU A 11 -0.70 -50.53 2.08
N ALA A 12 -0.37 -50.58 0.78
CA ALA A 12 0.65 -49.73 0.19
C ALA A 12 0.25 -48.25 0.29
N ARG A 13 -1.01 -47.88 -0.04
CA ARG A 13 -1.49 -46.50 0.15
C ARG A 13 -1.42 -46.06 1.60
N PHE A 14 -1.86 -46.93 2.53
CA PHE A 14 -1.84 -46.62 3.96
C PHE A 14 -0.40 -46.40 4.45
N ASN A 15 0.55 -47.24 4.06
CA ASN A 15 1.95 -47.12 4.47
C ASN A 15 2.59 -45.82 3.94
N ILE A 16 2.42 -45.52 2.66
CA ILE A 16 2.94 -44.26 2.09
C ILE A 16 2.32 -43.05 2.80
N LYS A 17 0.99 -43.07 3.02
CA LYS A 17 0.28 -42.01 3.73
C LYS A 17 0.78 -41.81 5.16
N SER A 18 1.01 -42.92 5.89
CA SER A 18 1.53 -42.87 7.26
C SER A 18 2.94 -42.27 7.32
N MET A 19 3.84 -42.72 6.45
CA MET A 19 5.21 -42.20 6.35
C MET A 19 5.21 -40.71 5.97
N LEU A 20 4.40 -40.30 5.00
CA LEU A 20 4.26 -38.89 4.61
C LEU A 20 3.69 -38.04 5.76
N GLY A 21 2.72 -38.57 6.52
CA GLY A 21 2.16 -37.90 7.69
C GLY A 21 3.19 -37.68 8.79
N GLU A 22 4.06 -38.67 9.04
CA GLU A 22 5.18 -38.54 9.99
C GLU A 22 6.22 -37.49 9.53
N LEU A 23 6.53 -37.45 8.23
CA LEU A 23 7.51 -36.52 7.67
C LEU A 23 6.99 -35.08 7.60
N LEU A 24 5.71 -34.89 7.37
CA LEU A 24 5.08 -33.56 7.20
C LEU A 24 4.60 -32.94 8.53
N GLY A 25 4.34 -33.76 9.54
CA GLY A 25 3.78 -33.32 10.81
C GLY A 25 2.37 -32.73 10.66
N ASP A 26 1.97 -31.82 11.56
CA ASP A 26 0.64 -31.21 11.59
C ASP A 26 0.48 -29.98 10.64
N ALA A 27 1.10 -30.04 9.46
CA ALA A 27 1.14 -28.89 8.54
C ALA A 27 -0.17 -28.60 7.77
N GLY A 28 -1.25 -29.35 8.05
CA GLY A 28 -2.57 -29.13 7.39
C GLY A 28 -2.59 -29.62 5.94
N ASP A 29 -1.75 -30.60 5.58
CA ASP A 29 -1.70 -31.19 4.26
C ASP A 29 -2.92 -32.10 3.98
N ILE A 30 -3.39 -32.11 2.71
CA ILE A 30 -4.55 -32.87 2.27
C ILE A 30 -4.06 -34.11 1.54
N PHE A 31 -4.47 -35.29 2.00
CA PHE A 31 -4.17 -36.55 1.34
C PHE A 31 -5.39 -37.04 0.58
N LEU A 32 -5.20 -37.27 -0.71
CA LEU A 32 -6.18 -37.91 -1.61
C LEU A 32 -5.69 -39.32 -1.97
N GLU A 33 -6.60 -40.23 -2.13
CA GLU A 33 -6.28 -41.63 -2.47
C GLU A 33 -7.04 -42.04 -3.75
N ALA A 34 -6.35 -42.74 -4.64
CA ALA A 34 -6.91 -43.41 -5.83
C ALA A 34 -6.52 -44.88 -5.80
N ARG A 35 -7.45 -45.74 -6.19
CA ARG A 35 -7.25 -47.23 -6.24
C ARG A 35 -6.97 -47.75 -7.64
N ASP A 36 -7.09 -46.91 -8.64
CA ASP A 36 -6.79 -47.22 -10.04
C ASP A 36 -6.43 -45.93 -10.82
N GLY A 37 -5.91 -46.10 -12.04
CA GLY A 37 -5.49 -44.97 -12.87
C GLY A 37 -6.63 -44.07 -13.33
N ALA A 38 -7.83 -44.62 -13.51
CA ALA A 38 -9.00 -43.83 -13.95
C ALA A 38 -9.50 -42.91 -12.81
N GLU A 39 -9.52 -43.43 -11.59
CA GLU A 39 -9.83 -42.63 -10.38
C GLU A 39 -8.77 -41.54 -10.16
N MET A 40 -7.49 -41.85 -10.38
CA MET A 40 -6.39 -40.91 -10.32
C MET A 40 -6.60 -39.73 -11.28
N VAL A 41 -6.90 -39.98 -12.54
CA VAL A 41 -7.14 -38.97 -13.58
C VAL A 41 -8.30 -38.03 -13.15
N ARG A 42 -9.40 -38.62 -12.68
CA ARG A 42 -10.55 -37.86 -12.21
C ARG A 42 -10.17 -36.93 -11.04
N ILE A 43 -9.42 -37.45 -10.07
CA ILE A 43 -8.96 -36.67 -8.91
C ILE A 43 -7.98 -35.58 -9.34
N CYS A 44 -7.06 -35.87 -10.26
CA CYS A 44 -6.15 -34.87 -10.82
C CYS A 44 -6.91 -33.70 -11.45
N GLY A 45 -7.91 -33.97 -12.28
CA GLY A 45 -8.71 -32.95 -12.94
C GLY A 45 -9.59 -32.12 -11.97
N GLN A 46 -10.05 -32.73 -10.89
CA GLN A 46 -10.93 -32.03 -9.92
C GLN A 46 -10.16 -31.26 -8.84
N ASN A 47 -9.06 -31.79 -8.36
CA ASN A 47 -8.37 -31.29 -7.17
C ASN A 47 -6.97 -30.73 -7.45
N GLY A 48 -6.39 -31.02 -8.62
CA GLY A 48 -5.06 -30.56 -9.03
C GLY A 48 -3.99 -30.79 -7.94
N PRO A 49 -3.63 -32.04 -7.61
CA PRO A 49 -2.68 -32.29 -6.53
C PRO A 49 -1.32 -31.65 -6.81
N ASP A 50 -0.61 -31.23 -5.75
CA ASP A 50 0.74 -30.70 -5.86
C ASP A 50 1.76 -31.79 -6.17
N ILE A 51 1.60 -32.97 -5.52
CA ILE A 51 2.47 -34.15 -5.67
C ILE A 51 1.58 -35.37 -5.79
N ALA A 52 1.92 -36.30 -6.68
CA ALA A 52 1.25 -37.60 -6.82
C ALA A 52 2.26 -38.74 -6.75
N PHE A 53 2.09 -39.66 -5.79
CA PHE A 53 2.80 -40.96 -5.70
C PHE A 53 1.95 -41.98 -6.40
N VAL A 54 2.49 -42.63 -7.44
CA VAL A 54 1.73 -43.45 -8.40
C VAL A 54 2.37 -44.83 -8.55
N ASP A 55 1.60 -45.87 -8.25
CA ASP A 55 2.01 -47.24 -8.66
C ASP A 55 1.88 -47.44 -10.16
N ILE A 56 2.80 -48.23 -10.75
CA ILE A 56 2.76 -48.51 -12.16
C ILE A 56 1.64 -49.51 -12.49
N ASN A 57 1.49 -50.53 -11.67
CA ASN A 57 0.61 -51.67 -12.00
C ASN A 57 -0.73 -51.49 -11.27
N MET A 58 -1.63 -50.76 -11.87
CA MET A 58 -3.00 -50.60 -11.37
C MET A 58 -4.02 -51.17 -12.35
N PRO A 59 -5.16 -51.66 -11.85
CA PRO A 59 -6.25 -52.16 -12.71
C PRO A 59 -6.88 -51.00 -13.52
N CYS A 60 -7.60 -51.36 -14.57
CA CYS A 60 -8.28 -50.44 -15.49
C CYS A 60 -7.35 -49.59 -16.33
N MET A 61 -6.38 -48.90 -15.71
CA MET A 61 -5.41 -48.04 -16.37
C MET A 61 -4.13 -48.07 -15.55
N ASN A 62 -2.99 -48.36 -16.21
CA ASN A 62 -1.70 -48.36 -15.55
C ASN A 62 -1.24 -46.93 -15.18
N GLY A 63 -0.32 -46.83 -14.21
CA GLY A 63 0.13 -45.54 -13.68
C GLY A 63 0.78 -44.64 -14.73
N LEU A 64 1.52 -45.17 -15.71
CA LEU A 64 2.14 -44.33 -16.73
C LEU A 64 1.12 -43.75 -17.71
N ASP A 65 0.11 -44.50 -18.09
CA ASP A 65 -0.98 -44.00 -18.94
C ASP A 65 -1.85 -43.01 -18.19
N ALA A 66 -2.06 -43.21 -16.88
CA ALA A 66 -2.74 -42.29 -16.03
C ALA A 66 -1.98 -40.95 -15.90
N ILE A 67 -0.64 -40.99 -15.70
CA ILE A 67 0.21 -39.79 -15.69
C ILE A 67 0.11 -39.04 -17.01
N ALA A 68 0.14 -39.73 -18.16
CA ALA A 68 0.02 -39.08 -19.46
C ALA A 68 -1.29 -38.28 -19.57
N GLN A 69 -2.42 -38.86 -19.16
CA GLN A 69 -3.71 -38.16 -19.16
C GLN A 69 -3.78 -37.05 -18.10
N CYS A 70 -3.20 -37.23 -16.90
CA CYS A 70 -3.14 -36.19 -15.89
C CYS A 70 -2.34 -34.97 -16.35
N ARG A 71 -1.34 -35.13 -17.21
CA ARG A 71 -0.57 -34.01 -17.77
C ARG A 71 -1.43 -33.09 -18.64
N GLU A 72 -2.49 -33.59 -19.26
CA GLU A 72 -3.42 -32.77 -20.04
C GLU A 72 -4.37 -31.94 -19.16
N CYS A 73 -4.77 -32.46 -18.00
CA CYS A 73 -5.73 -31.77 -17.10
C CYS A 73 -5.08 -31.16 -15.86
N SER A 74 -3.84 -31.49 -15.53
CA SER A 74 -3.11 -30.97 -14.35
C SER A 74 -1.61 -30.91 -14.65
N SER A 75 -1.21 -29.92 -15.45
CA SER A 75 0.18 -29.72 -15.89
C SER A 75 1.15 -29.49 -14.74
N ASP A 76 0.67 -29.04 -13.60
CA ASP A 76 1.45 -28.57 -12.45
C ASP A 76 1.77 -29.65 -11.42
N THR A 77 1.14 -30.80 -11.50
CA THR A 77 1.38 -31.90 -10.56
C THR A 77 2.78 -32.49 -10.76
N GLU A 78 3.51 -32.67 -9.66
CA GLU A 78 4.79 -33.36 -9.65
C GLU A 78 4.57 -34.86 -9.38
N PHE A 79 4.99 -35.71 -10.31
CA PHE A 79 4.74 -37.15 -10.22
C PHE A 79 5.96 -37.90 -9.72
N VAL A 80 5.71 -38.87 -8.83
CA VAL A 80 6.68 -39.89 -8.34
C VAL A 80 6.12 -41.25 -8.63
N LEU A 81 6.85 -42.06 -9.36
CA LEU A 81 6.50 -43.47 -9.56
C LEU A 81 6.98 -44.32 -8.38
N VAL A 82 6.10 -45.22 -7.94
CA VAL A 82 6.40 -46.22 -6.92
C VAL A 82 6.15 -47.58 -7.51
N SER A 83 7.15 -48.45 -7.57
CA SER A 83 7.01 -49.74 -8.27
C SER A 83 7.77 -50.88 -7.60
N GLY A 84 7.23 -52.10 -7.66
CA GLY A 84 7.90 -53.33 -7.24
C GLY A 84 8.92 -53.87 -8.22
N TYR A 85 9.05 -53.25 -9.40
CA TYR A 85 9.91 -53.75 -10.49
C TYR A 85 10.96 -52.71 -10.86
N SER A 86 12.20 -53.19 -11.05
CA SER A 86 13.33 -52.39 -11.56
C SER A 86 13.43 -52.48 -13.09
N ASP A 87 12.30 -52.37 -13.81
CA ASP A 87 12.31 -52.52 -15.26
C ASP A 87 12.74 -51.22 -15.94
N PHE A 88 13.80 -51.30 -16.73
CA PHE A 88 14.38 -50.18 -17.47
C PHE A 88 13.39 -49.53 -18.45
N GLN A 89 12.47 -50.33 -19.01
CA GLN A 89 11.48 -49.77 -19.93
C GLN A 89 10.48 -48.82 -19.27
N TYR A 90 10.09 -49.07 -18.03
CA TYR A 90 9.24 -48.21 -17.25
C TYR A 90 9.96 -46.90 -16.87
N ALA A 91 11.22 -47.00 -16.49
CA ALA A 91 12.04 -45.83 -16.18
C ALA A 91 12.20 -44.91 -17.43
N GLN A 92 12.43 -45.49 -18.61
CA GLN A 92 12.54 -44.72 -19.85
C GLN A 92 11.24 -44.01 -20.23
N LYS A 93 10.08 -44.66 -20.06
CA LYS A 93 8.77 -44.03 -20.28
C LYS A 93 8.50 -42.92 -19.26
N ALA A 94 8.82 -43.14 -17.99
CA ALA A 94 8.67 -42.18 -16.92
C ALA A 94 9.42 -40.86 -17.19
N ILE A 95 10.66 -40.97 -17.68
CA ILE A 95 11.47 -39.79 -18.06
C ILE A 95 10.78 -39.00 -19.19
N ARG A 96 10.22 -39.64 -20.19
CA ARG A 96 9.50 -38.96 -21.29
C ARG A 96 8.23 -38.26 -20.83
N LEU A 97 7.59 -38.78 -19.78
CA LEU A 97 6.38 -38.20 -19.18
C LEU A 97 6.72 -37.11 -18.14
N GLY A 98 8.00 -36.79 -17.92
CA GLY A 98 8.43 -35.80 -16.95
C GLY A 98 8.17 -36.22 -15.51
N VAL A 99 8.24 -37.50 -15.20
CA VAL A 99 8.19 -37.99 -13.83
C VAL A 99 9.46 -37.55 -13.09
N ASN A 100 9.31 -37.08 -11.88
CA ASN A 100 10.39 -36.47 -11.11
C ASN A 100 11.33 -37.46 -10.47
N GLU A 101 10.76 -38.55 -9.93
CA GLU A 101 11.53 -39.55 -9.19
C GLU A 101 10.86 -40.93 -9.34
N TYR A 102 11.66 -41.97 -9.16
CA TYR A 102 11.24 -43.36 -9.21
C TYR A 102 11.66 -44.05 -7.90
N LEU A 103 10.71 -44.57 -7.15
CA LEU A 103 10.92 -45.28 -5.89
C LEU A 103 10.63 -46.78 -6.07
N LEU A 104 11.51 -47.63 -5.54
CA LEU A 104 11.29 -49.08 -5.53
C LEU A 104 10.56 -49.49 -4.24
N LYS A 105 9.58 -50.39 -4.37
CA LYS A 105 8.93 -51.04 -3.23
C LYS A 105 9.87 -52.17 -2.67
N PRO A 106 9.99 -52.30 -1.35
CA PRO A 106 9.33 -51.52 -0.33
C PRO A 106 9.94 -50.11 -0.18
N VAL A 107 9.10 -49.11 -0.10
CA VAL A 107 9.54 -47.72 0.05
C VAL A 107 10.12 -47.53 1.44
N ASP A 108 11.32 -46.95 1.49
CA ASP A 108 12.00 -46.56 2.70
C ASP A 108 11.69 -45.12 3.09
N THR A 109 11.51 -44.87 4.39
CA THR A 109 11.15 -43.54 4.92
C THR A 109 12.23 -42.48 4.63
N GLU A 110 13.51 -42.86 4.65
CA GLU A 110 14.62 -41.94 4.37
C GLU A 110 14.61 -41.51 2.87
N GLN A 111 14.42 -42.47 1.96
CA GLN A 111 14.28 -42.19 0.52
C GLN A 111 13.05 -41.34 0.23
N LEU A 112 11.90 -41.67 0.84
CA LEU A 112 10.67 -40.91 0.70
C LEU A 112 10.84 -39.49 1.20
N GLY A 113 11.53 -39.28 2.33
CA GLY A 113 11.83 -37.97 2.89
C GLY A 113 12.69 -37.10 1.96
N GLY A 114 13.76 -37.70 1.38
CA GLY A 114 14.63 -37.00 0.44
C GLY A 114 13.91 -36.57 -0.86
N VAL A 115 13.01 -37.43 -1.38
CA VAL A 115 12.19 -37.10 -2.54
C VAL A 115 11.17 -36.02 -2.19
N LEU A 116 10.50 -36.15 -1.06
CA LEU A 116 9.51 -35.18 -0.58
C LEU A 116 10.12 -33.79 -0.44
N GLU A 117 11.27 -33.66 0.20
CA GLU A 117 11.96 -32.37 0.42
C GLU A 117 12.29 -31.68 -0.90
N LYS A 118 12.84 -32.43 -1.88
CA LYS A 118 13.13 -31.90 -3.23
C LYS A 118 11.84 -31.40 -3.91
N LEU A 119 10.77 -32.18 -3.85
CA LEU A 119 9.51 -31.83 -4.51
C LEU A 119 8.79 -30.66 -3.82
N GLN A 120 8.83 -30.61 -2.50
CA GLN A 120 8.33 -29.45 -1.76
C GLN A 120 9.03 -28.17 -2.18
N ALA A 121 10.36 -28.18 -2.27
CA ALA A 121 11.13 -27.02 -2.74
C ALA A 121 10.75 -26.63 -4.17
N LYS A 122 10.55 -27.60 -5.04
CA LYS A 122 10.15 -27.38 -6.45
C LYS A 122 8.74 -26.79 -6.56
N VAL A 123 7.77 -27.37 -5.86
CA VAL A 123 6.38 -26.90 -5.80
C VAL A 123 6.32 -25.47 -5.24
N LYS A 124 7.04 -25.21 -4.13
CA LYS A 124 7.14 -23.90 -3.53
C LYS A 124 7.68 -22.87 -4.52
N LYS A 125 8.80 -23.15 -5.15
CA LYS A 125 9.43 -22.27 -6.16
C LYS A 125 8.50 -21.99 -7.33
N LYS A 126 7.75 -22.99 -7.79
CA LYS A 126 6.79 -22.85 -8.88
C LYS A 126 5.64 -21.91 -8.51
N LYS A 127 5.08 -22.09 -7.31
CA LYS A 127 4.04 -21.19 -6.76
C LYS A 127 4.55 -19.77 -6.60
N GLU A 128 5.77 -19.60 -6.08
CA GLU A 128 6.41 -18.28 -5.93
C GLU A 128 6.62 -17.59 -7.29
N ASN A 129 7.08 -18.33 -8.30
CA ASN A 129 7.25 -17.80 -9.66
C ASN A 129 5.91 -17.38 -10.30
N SER A 130 4.87 -18.19 -10.13
CA SER A 130 3.53 -17.86 -10.62
C SER A 130 2.96 -16.63 -9.91
N ASN A 131 3.14 -16.53 -8.60
CA ASN A 131 2.74 -15.35 -7.86
C ASN A 131 3.55 -14.11 -8.26
N SER A 132 4.83 -14.23 -8.55
CA SER A 132 5.66 -13.11 -9.03
C SER A 132 5.16 -12.57 -10.38
N ARG A 133 4.70 -13.43 -11.29
CA ARG A 133 4.05 -13.00 -12.54
C ARG A 133 2.74 -12.26 -12.26
N PHE A 134 1.94 -12.77 -11.35
CA PHE A 134 0.70 -12.09 -10.93
C PHE A 134 0.98 -10.70 -10.36
N GLN A 135 1.99 -10.57 -9.49
CA GLN A 135 2.41 -9.27 -8.93
C GLN A 135 2.82 -8.29 -10.03
N LEU A 136 3.64 -8.72 -10.99
CA LEU A 136 4.05 -7.88 -12.12
C LEU A 136 2.84 -7.42 -12.94
N ARG A 137 1.90 -8.32 -13.26
CA ARG A 137 0.67 -7.97 -13.99
C ARG A 137 -0.17 -6.92 -13.26
N VAL A 138 -0.35 -7.05 -11.96
CA VAL A 138 -1.10 -6.07 -11.14
C VAL A 138 -0.36 -4.73 -11.15
N MET A 139 0.95 -4.72 -10.93
CA MET A 139 1.77 -3.52 -10.96
C MET A 139 1.72 -2.81 -12.32
N ASP A 140 1.90 -3.56 -13.41
CA ASP A 140 1.83 -3.02 -14.76
C ASP A 140 0.42 -2.47 -15.05
N ALA A 141 -0.64 -3.14 -14.60
CA ALA A 141 -2.00 -2.68 -14.75
C ALA A 141 -2.22 -1.33 -14.06
N PHE A 142 -1.81 -1.15 -12.81
CA PHE A 142 -1.92 0.15 -12.12
C PHE A 142 -1.10 1.24 -12.79
N ASN A 143 0.13 0.96 -13.22
CA ASN A 143 1.00 1.91 -13.91
C ASN A 143 0.42 2.34 -15.27
N TYR A 144 -0.08 1.38 -16.05
CA TYR A 144 -0.67 1.63 -17.36
C TYR A 144 -1.98 2.42 -17.24
N TYR A 145 -2.84 2.00 -16.32
CA TYR A 145 -4.12 2.66 -16.09
C TYR A 145 -3.95 4.10 -15.62
N SER A 146 -3.02 4.38 -14.72
CA SER A 146 -2.72 5.74 -14.26
C SER A 146 -2.22 6.67 -15.38
N THR A 147 -1.65 6.11 -16.45
CA THR A 147 -1.09 6.87 -17.56
C THR A 147 -2.07 7.05 -18.73
N LEU A 148 -2.82 6.00 -19.06
CA LEU A 148 -3.65 5.91 -20.28
C LEU A 148 -5.17 5.82 -20.01
N GLY A 149 -5.57 5.56 -18.75
CA GLY A 149 -6.98 5.37 -18.36
C GLY A 149 -7.61 4.06 -18.86
N THR A 150 -6.84 3.22 -19.56
CA THR A 150 -7.28 1.91 -20.07
C THR A 150 -6.13 0.92 -20.01
N ILE A 151 -6.45 -0.37 -19.89
CA ILE A 151 -5.49 -1.47 -19.97
C ILE A 151 -5.77 -2.24 -21.26
N GLU A 152 -4.77 -2.44 -22.11
CA GLU A 152 -4.86 -3.45 -23.16
C GLU A 152 -4.65 -4.81 -22.47
N GLU A 153 -5.72 -5.59 -22.33
CA GLU A 153 -5.64 -6.96 -21.83
C GLU A 153 -4.92 -7.81 -22.89
N GLU A 154 -3.59 -7.90 -22.82
CA GLU A 154 -2.84 -8.88 -23.56
C GLU A 154 -2.99 -10.25 -22.89
N GLY A 155 -3.82 -11.09 -23.51
CA GLY A 155 -3.90 -12.52 -23.26
C GLY A 155 -4.75 -12.86 -22.02
N GLU A 156 -5.89 -13.45 -22.32
CA GLU A 156 -6.62 -14.30 -21.38
C GLU A 156 -5.63 -15.27 -20.73
N ASP A 157 -5.55 -15.31 -19.41
CA ASP A 157 -4.98 -16.47 -18.70
C ASP A 157 -5.89 -17.65 -19.04
N GLU A 158 -5.62 -18.30 -20.18
CA GLU A 158 -6.34 -19.52 -20.59
C GLU A 158 -6.28 -20.51 -19.43
N GLY A 159 -7.37 -20.62 -18.68
CA GLY A 159 -7.62 -21.71 -17.75
C GLY A 159 -7.50 -21.41 -16.25
N GLN A 160 -7.50 -20.17 -15.80
CA GLN A 160 -7.54 -19.88 -14.36
C GLN A 160 -8.86 -19.22 -13.94
N ASP A 161 -9.75 -20.02 -13.33
CA ASP A 161 -10.99 -19.55 -12.70
C ASP A 161 -10.66 -18.89 -11.34
N TYR A 162 -10.27 -17.62 -11.33
CA TYR A 162 -10.21 -16.84 -10.10
C TYR A 162 -10.84 -15.45 -10.29
N VAL A 163 -11.35 -14.90 -9.20
CA VAL A 163 -11.81 -13.52 -9.12
C VAL A 163 -10.77 -12.67 -8.40
N PHE A 164 -10.67 -11.40 -8.78
CA PHE A 164 -9.86 -10.43 -8.05
C PHE A 164 -10.65 -9.93 -6.83
N LEU A 165 -10.10 -10.19 -5.65
CA LEU A 165 -10.60 -9.63 -4.40
C LEU A 165 -9.65 -8.53 -3.97
N THR A 166 -10.07 -7.28 -4.12
CA THR A 166 -9.24 -6.10 -3.90
C THR A 166 -9.61 -5.40 -2.60
N PHE A 167 -8.59 -5.04 -1.81
CA PHE A 167 -8.73 -4.25 -0.59
C PHE A 167 -7.93 -2.96 -0.73
N MET A 168 -8.57 -1.83 -0.49
CA MET A 168 -7.93 -0.53 -0.38
C MET A 168 -7.78 -0.18 1.09
N LEU A 169 -6.57 0.22 1.51
CA LEU A 169 -6.29 0.61 2.89
C LEU A 169 -6.35 2.12 3.02
N HIS A 170 -7.26 2.60 3.86
CA HIS A 170 -7.29 3.99 4.29
C HIS A 170 -6.78 4.10 5.74
N THR A 171 -5.86 5.02 5.98
CA THR A 171 -5.33 5.33 7.32
C THR A 171 -5.47 6.82 7.59
N ALA A 172 -6.13 7.18 8.68
CA ALA A 172 -6.14 8.56 9.11
C ALA A 172 -4.77 8.95 9.66
N VAL A 173 -4.33 10.17 9.33
CA VAL A 173 -3.05 10.72 9.82
C VAL A 173 -3.33 11.66 11.01
N ASP A 174 -2.70 11.39 12.15
CA ASP A 174 -2.78 12.24 13.34
C ASP A 174 -2.11 13.61 13.08
N SER A 175 -2.67 14.66 13.63
CA SER A 175 -2.14 16.04 13.58
C SER A 175 -0.70 16.20 14.13
N ARG A 176 -0.22 15.24 14.92
CA ARG A 176 1.09 15.26 15.58
C ARG A 176 2.20 14.57 14.79
N GLY A 177 1.88 13.96 13.65
CA GLY A 177 2.87 13.38 12.76
C GLY A 177 2.86 11.85 12.63
N SER A 178 3.51 11.39 11.58
CA SER A 178 3.28 10.12 10.88
C SER A 178 3.99 8.86 11.41
N GLU A 179 4.78 8.90 12.49
CA GLU A 179 5.54 7.70 12.91
C GLU A 179 4.61 6.56 13.34
N ALA A 180 3.56 6.85 14.11
CA ALA A 180 2.61 5.83 14.56
C ALA A 180 1.79 5.26 13.39
N THR A 181 1.36 6.10 12.45
CA THR A 181 0.67 5.68 11.22
C THR A 181 1.57 4.82 10.34
N ALA A 182 2.84 5.17 10.18
CA ALA A 182 3.81 4.37 9.43
C ALA A 182 4.06 3.00 10.09
N GLU A 183 4.15 2.94 11.42
CA GLU A 183 4.32 1.67 12.14
C GLU A 183 3.05 0.80 12.05
N LEU A 184 1.86 1.41 12.10
CA LEU A 184 0.60 0.72 11.82
C LEU A 184 0.60 0.11 10.42
N GLN A 185 0.88 0.90 9.39
CA GLN A 185 0.92 0.43 8.00
C GLN A 185 1.92 -0.71 7.84
N LYS A 186 3.12 -0.58 8.38
CA LYS A 186 4.15 -1.63 8.36
C LYS A 186 3.69 -2.92 9.03
N THR A 187 3.01 -2.82 10.17
CA THR A 187 2.47 -3.97 10.89
C THR A 187 1.35 -4.65 10.09
N LEU A 188 0.42 -3.88 9.54
CA LEU A 188 -0.63 -4.38 8.67
C LEU A 188 -0.06 -5.09 7.44
N MET A 189 0.89 -4.45 6.73
CA MET A 189 1.51 -5.02 5.54
C MET A 189 2.26 -6.32 5.83
N LYS A 190 2.92 -6.43 6.98
CA LYS A 190 3.57 -7.67 7.41
C LYS A 190 2.57 -8.83 7.58
N GLU A 191 1.46 -8.59 8.26
CA GLU A 191 0.42 -9.61 8.47
C GLU A 191 -0.31 -9.97 7.15
N ILE A 192 -0.56 -8.98 6.29
CA ILE A 192 -1.15 -9.18 4.97
C ILE A 192 -0.21 -9.99 4.06
N THR A 193 1.09 -9.70 4.08
CA THR A 193 2.10 -10.47 3.34
C THR A 193 2.14 -11.93 3.82
N ARG A 194 2.00 -12.18 5.12
CA ARG A 194 1.89 -13.53 5.68
C ARG A 194 0.65 -14.25 5.15
N LEU A 195 -0.51 -13.59 5.19
CA LEU A 195 -1.75 -14.12 4.61
C LEU A 195 -1.59 -14.41 3.11
N GLY A 196 -0.96 -13.49 2.35
CA GLY A 196 -0.65 -13.68 0.93
C GLY A 196 0.15 -14.95 0.68
N GLY A 197 1.18 -15.23 1.48
CA GLY A 197 1.95 -16.48 1.42
C GLY A 197 1.10 -17.73 1.69
N GLU A 198 0.15 -17.66 2.62
CA GLU A 198 -0.81 -18.75 2.87
C GLU A 198 -1.75 -18.97 1.66
N ILE A 199 -2.22 -17.89 1.03
CA ILE A 199 -3.06 -17.95 -0.18
C ILE A 199 -2.30 -18.56 -1.35
N VAL A 200 -1.04 -18.17 -1.58
CA VAL A 200 -0.16 -18.77 -2.62
C VAL A 200 0.05 -20.26 -2.36
N SER A 201 0.21 -20.68 -1.11
CA SER A 201 0.32 -22.09 -0.77
C SER A 201 -0.94 -22.89 -1.15
N ARG A 202 -2.10 -22.23 -1.17
CA ARG A 202 -3.42 -22.76 -1.54
C ARG A 202 -3.82 -22.51 -3.00
N LYS A 203 -2.84 -22.24 -3.89
CA LYS A 203 -3.02 -21.97 -5.32
C LYS A 203 -3.77 -20.68 -5.66
N GLY A 204 -3.86 -19.75 -4.74
CA GLY A 204 -4.27 -18.38 -5.04
C GLY A 204 -3.07 -17.50 -5.30
N TYR A 205 -3.33 -16.22 -5.52
CA TYR A 205 -2.31 -15.20 -5.81
C TYR A 205 -2.51 -13.99 -4.91
N TYR A 206 -1.47 -13.21 -4.71
CA TYR A 206 -1.59 -11.89 -4.11
C TYR A 206 -0.57 -10.91 -4.67
N ALA A 207 -0.96 -9.65 -4.68
CA ALA A 207 -0.10 -8.51 -4.97
C ALA A 207 -0.40 -7.39 -3.97
N ILE A 208 0.60 -6.59 -3.66
CA ILE A 208 0.46 -5.35 -2.89
C ILE A 208 1.11 -4.27 -3.71
N ASP A 209 0.35 -3.24 -4.04
CA ASP A 209 0.81 -2.07 -4.79
C ASP A 209 0.05 -0.83 -4.33
N SER A 210 0.35 0.31 -4.92
CA SER A 210 -0.40 1.55 -4.69
C SER A 210 -1.02 2.00 -6.01
N ASN A 211 -2.26 2.50 -5.94
CA ASN A 211 -2.86 3.13 -7.12
C ASN A 211 -2.15 4.45 -7.47
N GLY A 212 -2.56 5.11 -8.56
CA GLY A 212 -1.93 6.33 -9.07
C GLY A 212 -1.84 7.49 -8.05
N ASN A 213 -2.66 7.49 -7.00
CA ASN A 213 -2.68 8.50 -5.93
C ASN A 213 -1.95 8.05 -4.66
N GLY A 214 -1.34 6.86 -4.67
CA GLY A 214 -0.55 6.34 -3.56
C GLY A 214 -1.34 5.59 -2.49
N THR A 215 -2.65 5.33 -2.69
CA THR A 215 -3.44 4.51 -1.78
C THR A 215 -3.01 3.04 -1.87
N PRO A 216 -2.62 2.40 -0.75
CA PRO A 216 -2.23 1.00 -0.77
C PRO A 216 -3.40 0.09 -1.16
N CYS A 217 -3.16 -0.74 -2.17
CA CYS A 217 -4.09 -1.72 -2.71
C CYS A 217 -3.54 -3.13 -2.53
N ILE A 218 -4.35 -4.03 -1.99
CA ILE A 218 -4.03 -5.44 -1.81
C ILE A 218 -4.96 -6.23 -2.74
N VAL A 219 -4.40 -6.92 -3.71
CA VAL A 219 -5.16 -7.66 -4.72
C VAL A 219 -4.89 -9.14 -4.54
N PHE A 220 -5.94 -9.92 -4.28
CA PHE A 220 -5.87 -11.38 -4.25
C PHE A 220 -6.53 -11.94 -5.51
N GLY A 221 -5.85 -12.88 -6.18
CA GLY A 221 -6.48 -13.77 -7.14
C GLY A 221 -7.03 -14.99 -6.38
N ALA A 222 -8.32 -15.02 -6.12
CA ALA A 222 -8.97 -16.00 -5.26
C ALA A 222 -9.82 -16.99 -6.07
N GLY A 223 -9.51 -18.28 -5.94
CA GLY A 223 -10.35 -19.36 -6.47
C GLY A 223 -11.58 -19.60 -5.59
N GLU A 224 -12.43 -20.52 -6.05
CA GLU A 224 -13.65 -20.92 -5.34
C GLU A 224 -13.34 -21.36 -3.90
N GLY A 225 -14.09 -20.83 -2.93
CA GLY A 225 -13.94 -21.13 -1.49
C GLY A 225 -12.83 -20.36 -0.76
N GLN A 226 -11.97 -19.62 -1.45
CA GLN A 226 -10.91 -18.82 -0.79
C GLN A 226 -11.40 -17.46 -0.29
N LYS A 227 -12.44 -16.92 -0.88
CA LYS A 227 -12.99 -15.60 -0.55
C LYS A 227 -13.31 -15.45 0.95
N GLU A 228 -14.11 -16.32 1.52
CA GLU A 228 -14.48 -16.26 2.94
C GLU A 228 -13.26 -16.43 3.86
N TYR A 229 -12.30 -17.25 3.45
CA TYR A 229 -11.03 -17.40 4.15
C TYR A 229 -10.27 -16.07 4.19
N ILE A 230 -10.09 -15.42 3.04
CA ILE A 230 -9.42 -14.11 2.94
C ILE A 230 -10.14 -13.06 3.78
N LEU A 231 -11.47 -12.91 3.61
CA LEU A 231 -12.28 -11.94 4.35
C LEU A 231 -12.20 -12.14 5.87
N SER A 232 -12.28 -13.39 6.33
CA SER A 232 -12.18 -13.70 7.77
C SER A 232 -10.82 -13.33 8.34
N HIS A 233 -9.73 -13.55 7.57
CA HIS A 233 -8.37 -13.22 8.00
C HIS A 233 -8.10 -11.71 7.92
N MET A 234 -8.59 -11.01 6.91
CA MET A 234 -8.50 -9.55 6.83
C MET A 234 -9.19 -8.88 8.02
N ARG A 235 -10.38 -9.37 8.43
CA ARG A 235 -11.06 -8.91 9.65
C ARG A 235 -10.25 -9.18 10.92
N LYS A 236 -9.61 -10.35 11.04
CA LYS A 236 -8.72 -10.68 12.18
C LYS A 236 -7.47 -9.81 12.19
N ILE A 237 -6.84 -9.56 11.04
CA ILE A 237 -5.67 -8.70 10.91
C ILE A 237 -6.03 -7.28 11.35
N SER A 238 -7.11 -6.72 10.81
CA SER A 238 -7.59 -5.39 11.20
C SER A 238 -7.88 -5.32 12.71
N ALA A 239 -8.60 -6.29 13.27
CA ALA A 239 -8.91 -6.33 14.70
C ALA A 239 -7.67 -6.47 15.60
N SER A 240 -6.60 -7.13 15.12
CA SER A 240 -5.37 -7.32 15.89
C SER A 240 -4.61 -6.02 16.15
N VAL A 241 -4.69 -5.06 15.24
CA VAL A 241 -4.02 -3.76 15.32
C VAL A 241 -4.87 -2.64 15.91
N ASN A 242 -6.17 -2.86 16.15
CA ASN A 242 -7.07 -1.90 16.78
C ASN A 242 -6.66 -1.46 18.21
N ARG A 243 -5.66 -2.13 18.79
CA ARG A 243 -5.04 -1.72 20.08
C ARG A 243 -4.08 -0.54 19.95
N MET A 244 -3.64 -0.27 18.71
CA MET A 244 -2.75 0.83 18.39
C MET A 244 -3.64 2.07 18.21
N LYS A 245 -4.07 2.81 18.96
CA LYS A 245 -4.90 4.05 18.93
C LYS A 245 -5.02 4.75 17.55
N GLU A 246 -4.58 4.12 16.48
CA GLU A 246 -4.57 4.61 15.12
C GLU A 246 -5.85 4.22 14.39
N ILE A 247 -6.35 5.09 13.51
CA ILE A 247 -7.56 4.85 12.74
C ILE A 247 -7.19 4.31 11.36
N HIS A 248 -7.74 3.16 11.03
CA HIS A 248 -7.61 2.54 9.71
C HIS A 248 -8.91 1.87 9.29
N TYR A 249 -9.08 1.69 7.98
CA TYR A 249 -10.21 1.02 7.36
C TYR A 249 -9.73 0.22 6.16
N PHE A 250 -10.43 -0.88 5.85
CA PHE A 250 -10.31 -1.59 4.60
C PHE A 250 -11.60 -1.48 3.81
N LEU A 251 -11.50 -0.98 2.60
CA LEU A 251 -12.58 -0.99 1.62
C LEU A 251 -12.29 -2.11 0.63
N TRP A 252 -13.23 -3.05 0.43
CA TRP A 252 -13.02 -4.17 -0.47
C TRP A 252 -14.13 -4.32 -1.51
N PHE A 253 -13.79 -4.88 -2.66
CA PHE A 253 -14.69 -5.22 -3.75
C PHE A 253 -14.17 -6.42 -4.54
N GLU A 254 -15.04 -6.98 -5.40
CA GLU A 254 -14.73 -8.09 -6.31
C GLU A 254 -14.69 -7.60 -7.75
N SER A 255 -13.86 -8.26 -8.55
CA SER A 255 -13.75 -7.98 -9.97
C SER A 255 -13.33 -9.22 -10.75
N GLU A 256 -13.75 -9.31 -12.00
CA GLU A 256 -13.33 -10.36 -12.92
C GLU A 256 -12.10 -9.97 -13.75
N THR A 257 -11.82 -8.66 -13.88
CA THR A 257 -10.73 -8.13 -14.72
C THR A 257 -9.87 -7.11 -13.99
N LEU A 258 -8.60 -6.99 -14.37
CA LEU A 258 -7.69 -5.96 -13.85
C LEU A 258 -8.11 -4.55 -14.27
N GLN A 259 -8.69 -4.39 -15.47
CA GLN A 259 -9.29 -3.13 -15.91
C GLN A 259 -10.34 -2.63 -14.91
N HIS A 260 -11.23 -3.54 -14.48
CA HIS A 260 -12.26 -3.21 -13.49
C HIS A 260 -11.66 -2.97 -12.10
N VAL A 261 -10.60 -3.69 -11.72
CA VAL A 261 -9.85 -3.41 -10.46
C VAL A 261 -9.36 -1.96 -10.46
N CYS A 262 -8.65 -1.54 -11.52
CA CYS A 262 -8.06 -0.20 -11.58
C CYS A 262 -9.14 0.90 -11.62
N SER A 263 -10.16 0.75 -12.47
CA SER A 263 -11.26 1.73 -12.57
C SER A 263 -12.08 1.84 -11.28
N SER A 264 -12.26 0.73 -10.56
CA SER A 264 -12.94 0.73 -9.27
C SER A 264 -12.09 1.38 -8.19
N CYS A 265 -10.77 1.15 -8.16
CA CYS A 265 -9.86 1.81 -7.22
C CYS A 265 -9.91 3.33 -7.40
N GLU A 266 -9.85 3.83 -8.63
CA GLU A 266 -9.92 5.28 -8.91
C GLU A 266 -11.27 5.88 -8.47
N LYS A 267 -12.38 5.22 -8.81
CA LYS A 267 -13.71 5.66 -8.42
C LYS A 267 -13.91 5.66 -6.90
N LEU A 268 -13.51 4.59 -6.23
CA LEU A 268 -13.70 4.41 -4.79
C LEU A 268 -12.80 5.32 -3.95
N GLU A 269 -11.76 5.88 -4.54
CA GLU A 269 -10.91 6.86 -3.85
C GLU A 269 -11.67 8.12 -3.48
N THR A 270 -12.58 8.57 -4.34
CA THR A 270 -13.47 9.71 -4.04
C THR A 270 -14.50 9.38 -2.96
N ASP A 271 -14.79 8.11 -2.74
CA ASP A 271 -15.76 7.62 -1.76
C ASP A 271 -15.13 7.23 -0.41
N MET A 272 -13.79 7.38 -0.25
CA MET A 272 -13.08 7.05 1.00
C MET A 272 -13.58 7.86 2.21
N CYS A 273 -14.08 9.08 2.00
CA CYS A 273 -14.72 9.89 3.05
C CYS A 273 -15.93 9.19 3.70
N LEU A 274 -16.60 8.27 3.00
CA LEU A 274 -17.73 7.51 3.55
C LEU A 274 -17.29 6.59 4.71
N LEU A 275 -16.02 6.18 4.74
CA LEU A 275 -15.46 5.34 5.81
C LEU A 275 -15.45 6.02 7.17
N MET A 276 -15.53 7.35 7.23
CA MET A 276 -15.68 8.07 8.50
C MET A 276 -16.96 7.71 9.26
N GLN A 277 -17.95 7.12 8.57
CA GLN A 277 -19.20 6.63 9.15
C GLN A 277 -19.04 5.27 9.84
N GLU A 278 -17.97 4.57 9.53
CA GLU A 278 -17.71 3.22 10.01
C GLU A 278 -16.83 3.23 11.27
N ARG A 279 -16.84 2.14 12.00
CA ARG A 279 -15.97 1.99 13.19
C ARG A 279 -14.51 1.83 12.74
N PRO A 280 -13.55 2.46 13.42
CA PRO A 280 -12.14 2.20 13.17
C PRO A 280 -11.82 0.70 13.15
N GLY A 281 -11.05 0.27 12.16
CA GLY A 281 -10.75 -1.13 11.92
C GLY A 281 -11.84 -1.89 11.16
N ALA A 282 -12.84 -1.22 10.61
CA ALA A 282 -13.84 -1.87 9.78
C ALA A 282 -13.26 -2.40 8.46
N VAL A 283 -13.79 -3.54 8.00
CA VAL A 283 -13.52 -4.14 6.69
C VAL A 283 -14.83 -4.10 5.91
N CYS A 284 -15.04 -3.02 5.16
CA CYS A 284 -16.30 -2.68 4.53
C CYS A 284 -16.32 -3.12 3.07
N ARG A 285 -17.48 -3.61 2.60
CA ARG A 285 -17.71 -3.84 1.18
C ARG A 285 -18.06 -2.52 0.50
N ALA A 286 -17.46 -2.22 -0.65
CA ALA A 286 -17.70 -0.97 -1.35
C ALA A 286 -19.18 -0.74 -1.71
N GLU A 287 -19.88 -1.80 -2.10
CA GLU A 287 -21.31 -1.76 -2.45
C GLU A 287 -22.22 -1.42 -1.27
N ASP A 288 -21.77 -1.69 -0.04
CA ASP A 288 -22.55 -1.43 1.18
C ASP A 288 -22.43 0.02 1.66
N LEU A 289 -21.43 0.78 1.15
CA LEU A 289 -21.19 2.18 1.50
C LEU A 289 -22.08 3.13 0.68
N THR A 290 -23.36 2.88 0.64
CA THR A 290 -24.32 3.76 -0.06
C THR A 290 -24.83 4.85 0.88
N ARG A 291 -24.81 6.11 0.38
CA ARG A 291 -25.37 7.28 1.10
C ARG A 291 -26.15 8.14 0.09
N SER A 292 -27.02 8.98 0.61
CA SER A 292 -27.70 9.97 -0.23
C SER A 292 -26.68 10.98 -0.79
N PRO A 293 -26.94 11.60 -1.94
CA PRO A 293 -26.04 12.60 -2.51
C PRO A 293 -25.69 13.75 -1.54
N LYS A 294 -26.65 14.17 -0.71
CA LYS A 294 -26.42 15.20 0.31
C LYS A 294 -25.47 14.75 1.43
N GLU A 295 -25.58 13.51 1.85
CA GLU A 295 -24.68 12.93 2.86
C GLU A 295 -23.27 12.76 2.30
N GLN A 296 -23.13 12.30 1.05
CA GLN A 296 -21.84 12.21 0.37
C GLN A 296 -21.17 13.58 0.26
N GLU A 297 -21.90 14.60 -0.18
CA GLU A 297 -21.40 15.97 -0.31
C GLU A 297 -20.97 16.53 1.06
N PHE A 298 -21.74 16.27 2.12
CA PHE A 298 -21.37 16.68 3.48
C PHE A 298 -20.10 15.97 3.97
N LEU A 299 -19.97 14.67 3.77
CA LEU A 299 -18.80 13.89 4.16
C LEU A 299 -17.54 14.35 3.41
N HIS A 300 -17.68 14.69 2.13
CA HIS A 300 -16.59 15.26 1.35
C HIS A 300 -16.15 16.64 1.87
N LEU A 301 -17.08 17.48 2.32
CA LEU A 301 -16.72 18.72 3.01
C LEU A 301 -15.99 18.48 4.32
N VAL A 302 -16.35 17.44 5.08
CA VAL A 302 -15.63 17.06 6.31
C VAL A 302 -14.21 16.60 5.98
N GLU A 303 -14.01 15.83 4.92
CA GLU A 303 -12.69 15.43 4.44
C GLU A 303 -11.84 16.63 4.06
N GLN A 304 -12.35 17.53 3.21
CA GLN A 304 -11.68 18.78 2.85
C GLN A 304 -11.34 19.64 4.08
N LEU A 305 -12.22 19.67 5.08
CA LEU A 305 -11.97 20.38 6.32
C LEU A 305 -10.81 19.77 7.12
N THR A 306 -10.74 18.44 7.20
CA THR A 306 -9.64 17.76 7.90
C THR A 306 -8.31 17.92 7.18
N GLU A 307 -8.32 17.91 5.85
CA GLU A 307 -7.12 18.20 5.03
C GLU A 307 -6.65 19.64 5.21
N ALA A 308 -7.56 20.63 5.10
CA ALA A 308 -7.24 22.04 5.33
C ALA A 308 -6.70 22.26 6.76
N TRP A 309 -7.24 21.52 7.74
CA TRP A 309 -6.74 21.54 9.11
C TRP A 309 -5.31 21.04 9.23
N GLN A 310 -4.99 19.90 8.59
CA GLN A 310 -3.63 19.35 8.59
C GLN A 310 -2.62 20.28 7.89
N GLN A 311 -3.07 21.00 6.87
CA GLN A 311 -2.28 22.01 6.16
C GLN A 311 -2.18 23.34 6.91
N ALA A 312 -2.84 23.48 8.08
CA ALA A 312 -2.99 24.70 8.84
C ALA A 312 -3.56 25.88 8.01
N ASP A 313 -4.40 25.59 7.01
CA ASP A 313 -5.07 26.59 6.18
C ASP A 313 -6.38 27.08 6.85
N GLY A 314 -6.24 28.07 7.70
CA GLY A 314 -7.37 28.63 8.43
C GLY A 314 -8.39 29.40 7.60
N VAL A 315 -8.00 29.84 6.41
CA VAL A 315 -8.96 30.50 5.50
C VAL A 315 -9.86 29.43 4.89
N ALA A 316 -9.28 28.37 4.33
CA ALA A 316 -10.02 27.24 3.78
C ALA A 316 -10.90 26.58 4.85
N CYS A 317 -10.38 26.32 6.05
CA CYS A 317 -11.17 25.77 7.17
C CYS A 317 -12.42 26.61 7.44
N ARG A 318 -12.30 27.94 7.49
CA ARG A 318 -13.42 28.85 7.77
C ARG A 318 -14.44 28.86 6.62
N GLU A 319 -13.98 28.84 5.38
CA GLU A 319 -14.86 28.81 4.19
C GLU A 319 -15.64 27.50 4.12
N ILE A 320 -14.98 26.37 4.35
CA ILE A 320 -15.62 25.05 4.37
C ILE A 320 -16.65 24.98 5.52
N MET A 321 -16.29 25.40 6.73
CA MET A 321 -17.21 25.42 7.87
C MET A 321 -18.43 26.31 7.61
N ASN A 322 -18.25 27.46 6.98
CA ASN A 322 -19.36 28.33 6.61
C ASN A 322 -20.28 27.66 5.56
N THR A 323 -19.72 26.95 4.62
CA THR A 323 -20.46 26.19 3.61
C THR A 323 -21.26 25.06 4.27
N MET A 324 -20.61 24.26 5.13
CA MET A 324 -21.27 23.19 5.89
C MET A 324 -22.45 23.74 6.71
N TRP A 325 -22.24 24.84 7.41
CA TRP A 325 -23.30 25.44 8.23
C TRP A 325 -24.45 26.00 7.41
N ARG A 326 -24.19 26.70 6.32
CA ARG A 326 -25.22 27.30 5.47
C ARG A 326 -26.04 26.24 4.73
N SER A 327 -25.38 25.22 4.21
CA SER A 327 -26.04 24.19 3.38
C SER A 327 -26.70 23.10 4.21
N TYR A 328 -26.12 22.73 5.35
CA TYR A 328 -26.51 21.50 6.08
C TYR A 328 -26.90 21.74 7.54
N GLY A 329 -26.66 22.93 8.12
CA GLY A 329 -26.90 23.19 9.55
C GLY A 329 -28.35 23.05 10.01
N ARG A 330 -29.32 22.94 9.10
CA ARG A 330 -30.75 22.71 9.36
C ARG A 330 -31.28 21.42 8.73
N GLU A 331 -30.45 20.67 8.06
CA GLU A 331 -30.79 19.40 7.39
C GLU A 331 -30.76 18.27 8.43
N ASN A 332 -31.61 17.28 8.22
CA ASN A 332 -31.60 16.03 9.00
C ASN A 332 -30.88 14.98 8.19
N LEU A 333 -29.56 14.90 8.30
CA LEU A 333 -28.73 13.90 7.64
C LEU A 333 -28.64 12.65 8.51
N ASP A 334 -28.72 11.49 7.89
CA ASP A 334 -28.53 10.19 8.58
C ASP A 334 -27.02 9.87 8.67
N LEU A 335 -26.36 10.51 9.65
CA LEU A 335 -24.91 10.43 9.84
C LEU A 335 -24.55 9.81 11.19
N ASN A 336 -23.55 8.95 11.19
CA ASN A 336 -22.97 8.41 12.42
C ASN A 336 -21.98 9.44 13.02
N LEU A 337 -22.54 10.42 13.73
CA LEU A 337 -21.74 11.48 14.35
C LEU A 337 -20.73 10.97 15.39
N GLU A 338 -20.97 9.79 15.99
CA GLU A 338 -20.02 9.20 16.94
C GLU A 338 -18.73 8.77 16.25
N ASN A 339 -18.82 8.03 15.13
CA ASN A 339 -17.65 7.59 14.37
C ASN A 339 -16.96 8.78 13.70
N MET A 340 -17.72 9.72 13.13
CA MET A 340 -17.18 10.94 12.54
C MET A 340 -16.43 11.80 13.57
N SER A 341 -17.01 11.99 14.76
CA SER A 341 -16.37 12.72 15.84
C SER A 341 -15.06 12.07 16.25
N LEU A 342 -15.04 10.73 16.35
CA LEU A 342 -13.83 9.98 16.66
C LEU A 342 -12.74 10.20 15.61
N TYR A 343 -13.09 10.08 14.32
CA TYR A 343 -12.18 10.31 13.20
C TYR A 343 -11.63 11.74 13.20
N CYS A 344 -12.52 12.72 13.24
CA CYS A 344 -12.13 14.13 13.22
C CYS A 344 -11.31 14.54 14.45
N SER A 345 -11.67 14.03 15.65
CA SER A 345 -10.88 14.28 16.85
C SER A 345 -9.47 13.71 16.77
N PHE A 346 -9.33 12.54 16.15
CA PHE A 346 -8.01 11.92 15.91
C PHE A 346 -7.18 12.79 14.95
N VAL A 347 -7.74 13.16 13.80
CA VAL A 347 -7.04 13.91 12.75
C VAL A 347 -6.69 15.33 13.21
N THR A 348 -7.58 16.01 13.93
CA THR A 348 -7.39 17.41 14.36
C THR A 348 -6.68 17.56 15.70
N GLY A 349 -6.64 16.51 16.51
CA GLY A 349 -6.18 16.58 17.89
C GLY A 349 -7.14 17.34 18.83
N CYS A 350 -8.37 17.63 18.38
CA CYS A 350 -9.38 18.40 19.10
C CYS A 350 -10.53 17.52 19.58
N ASP A 351 -11.26 17.98 20.61
CA ASP A 351 -12.47 17.31 21.09
C ASP A 351 -13.68 17.72 20.23
N ILE A 352 -14.02 16.93 19.25
CA ILE A 352 -15.17 17.16 18.35
C ILE A 352 -16.42 16.50 18.92
N LYS A 353 -17.45 17.30 19.19
CA LYS A 353 -18.70 16.85 19.83
C LYS A 353 -19.58 16.01 18.89
N LYS A 354 -20.24 15.02 19.44
CA LYS A 354 -21.09 14.04 18.72
C LYS A 354 -22.59 14.19 18.97
N ASP A 355 -22.99 15.12 19.82
CA ASP A 355 -24.39 15.22 20.32
C ASP A 355 -25.39 15.65 19.24
N SER A 356 -24.95 16.42 18.27
CA SER A 356 -25.74 16.87 17.12
C SER A 356 -24.85 17.40 16.01
N LEU A 357 -25.37 17.46 14.78
CA LEU A 357 -24.66 18.05 13.65
C LEU A 357 -24.23 19.50 13.93
N LYS A 358 -25.08 20.26 14.65
CA LYS A 358 -24.75 21.60 15.10
C LYS A 358 -23.56 21.62 16.07
N ALA A 359 -23.57 20.75 17.08
CA ALA A 359 -22.49 20.66 18.05
C ALA A 359 -21.20 20.21 17.37
N PHE A 360 -21.28 19.25 16.44
CA PHE A 360 -20.18 18.79 15.62
C PHE A 360 -19.52 19.95 14.83
N CYS A 361 -20.29 20.71 14.06
CA CYS A 361 -19.76 21.85 13.30
C CYS A 361 -19.22 22.96 14.23
N CYS A 362 -19.92 23.26 15.34
CA CYS A 362 -19.46 24.29 16.30
C CYS A 362 -18.13 23.90 16.95
N SER A 363 -17.87 22.62 17.18
CA SER A 363 -16.60 22.17 17.76
C SER A 363 -15.39 22.56 16.93
N PHE A 364 -15.49 22.45 15.60
CA PHE A 364 -14.42 22.90 14.72
C PHE A 364 -14.17 24.39 14.79
N VAL A 365 -15.22 25.21 14.96
CA VAL A 365 -15.08 26.66 15.14
C VAL A 365 -14.38 26.95 16.46
N GLU A 366 -14.82 26.34 17.57
CA GLU A 366 -14.21 26.50 18.91
C GLU A 366 -12.72 26.08 18.88
N CYS A 367 -12.41 24.97 18.23
CA CYS A 367 -11.03 24.48 18.13
C CYS A 367 -10.18 25.35 17.20
N SER A 368 -10.73 25.84 16.09
CA SER A 368 -10.01 26.76 15.21
C SER A 368 -9.69 28.08 15.90
N ASP A 369 -10.64 28.63 16.64
CA ASP A 369 -10.40 29.86 17.41
C ASP A 369 -9.34 29.68 18.51
N GLN A 370 -9.27 28.51 19.16
CA GLN A 370 -8.22 28.16 20.12
C GLN A 370 -6.87 28.00 19.43
N MET A 371 -6.82 27.30 18.30
CA MET A 371 -5.62 27.12 17.50
C MET A 371 -5.09 28.47 17.02
N TYR A 372 -5.97 29.35 16.50
CA TYR A 372 -5.57 30.68 16.02
C TYR A 372 -5.28 31.68 17.17
N SER A 373 -5.95 31.61 18.30
CA SER A 373 -5.65 32.48 19.46
C SER A 373 -4.34 32.05 20.15
N GLY A 374 -4.04 30.76 20.19
CA GLY A 374 -2.76 30.23 20.65
C GLY A 374 -1.60 30.61 19.72
N LEU A 375 -1.82 30.50 18.42
CA LEU A 375 -0.88 30.90 17.37
C LEU A 375 -0.63 32.41 17.39
N HIS A 376 -1.65 33.24 17.60
CA HIS A 376 -1.48 34.70 17.68
C HIS A 376 -0.58 35.19 18.83
N ARG A 377 -0.38 34.40 19.89
CA ARG A 377 0.59 34.72 20.96
C ARG A 377 1.99 34.16 20.66
N ALA A 378 2.08 33.01 20.00
CA ALA A 378 3.35 32.38 19.61
C ALA A 378 3.91 32.94 18.27
N ASP A 379 3.05 33.41 17.36
CA ASP A 379 3.39 33.87 16.04
C ASP A 379 4.36 35.05 15.99
N GLY A 380 4.25 36.00 16.91
CA GLY A 380 5.19 37.14 17.01
C GLY A 380 6.61 36.66 17.30
N ASP A 381 6.72 35.70 18.21
CA ASP A 381 7.98 35.13 18.66
C ASP A 381 8.61 34.20 17.57
N VAL A 382 7.80 33.36 16.90
CA VAL A 382 8.28 32.46 15.84
C VAL A 382 8.75 33.22 14.59
N ILE A 383 7.99 34.23 14.15
CA ILE A 383 8.41 35.02 12.96
C ILE A 383 9.67 35.83 13.24
N ASP A 384 9.84 36.33 14.44
CA ASP A 384 11.06 37.03 14.83
C ASP A 384 12.25 36.05 14.92
N GLN A 385 12.07 34.86 15.45
CA GLN A 385 13.06 33.79 15.41
C GLN A 385 13.40 33.37 13.96
N VAL A 386 12.42 33.25 13.07
CA VAL A 386 12.63 32.97 11.64
C VAL A 386 13.46 34.08 10.97
N LYS A 387 13.18 35.35 11.27
CA LYS A 387 13.98 36.48 10.76
C LYS A 387 15.44 36.41 11.28
N GLU A 388 15.62 36.14 12.57
CA GLU A 388 16.96 35.94 13.15
C GLU A 388 17.67 34.74 12.50
N TYR A 389 16.98 33.65 12.27
CA TYR A 389 17.54 32.50 11.56
C TYR A 389 17.98 32.85 10.13
N ILE A 390 17.15 33.59 9.39
CA ILE A 390 17.51 34.08 8.05
C ILE A 390 18.74 34.98 8.11
N GLN A 391 18.77 35.94 9.05
CA GLN A 391 19.91 36.85 9.22
C GLN A 391 21.21 36.14 9.60
N LYS A 392 21.12 35.01 10.29
CA LYS A 392 22.29 34.23 10.70
C LYS A 392 22.79 33.29 9.59
N TYR A 393 21.88 32.73 8.79
CA TYR A 393 22.19 31.66 7.84
C TYR A 393 21.96 32.01 6.37
N TYR A 394 21.75 33.29 6.02
CA TYR A 394 21.47 33.75 4.65
C TYR A 394 22.51 33.33 3.63
N MET A 395 23.75 33.08 4.04
CA MET A 395 24.85 32.63 3.18
C MET A 395 24.64 31.19 2.67
N ASN A 396 23.86 30.39 3.38
CA ASN A 396 23.62 29.00 3.03
C ASN A 396 22.49 28.91 1.99
N ASP A 397 22.37 27.74 1.36
CA ASP A 397 21.23 27.43 0.50
C ASP A 397 20.01 27.09 1.39
N ILE A 398 19.27 28.11 1.82
CA ILE A 398 18.10 27.97 2.68
C ILE A 398 16.83 28.27 1.89
N GLY A 399 15.92 27.29 1.93
CA GLY A 399 14.56 27.41 1.40
C GLY A 399 13.52 27.44 2.50
N ILE A 400 12.29 27.85 2.17
CA ILE A 400 11.20 27.93 3.13
C ILE A 400 10.86 26.57 3.75
N SER A 401 11.02 25.47 2.98
CA SER A 401 10.77 24.12 3.46
C SER A 401 11.75 23.70 4.56
N GLN A 402 13.05 24.03 4.41
CA GLN A 402 14.08 23.71 5.40
C GLN A 402 13.90 24.52 6.68
N ILE A 403 13.49 25.78 6.56
CA ILE A 403 13.20 26.62 7.74
C ILE A 403 11.93 26.13 8.43
N ALA A 404 10.90 25.78 7.66
CA ALA A 404 9.67 25.22 8.21
C ALA A 404 9.94 23.93 9.01
N GLU A 405 10.76 23.03 8.46
CA GLU A 405 11.20 21.82 9.15
C GLU A 405 11.96 22.14 10.45
N HIS A 406 12.89 23.11 10.40
CA HIS A 406 13.64 23.53 11.59
C HIS A 406 12.76 24.06 12.73
N PHE A 407 11.66 24.73 12.39
CA PHE A 407 10.69 25.27 13.37
C PHE A 407 9.47 24.35 13.58
N HIS A 408 9.50 23.13 13.09
CA HIS A 408 8.40 22.14 13.15
C HIS A 408 7.07 22.68 12.58
N LEU A 409 7.14 23.43 11.47
CA LEU A 409 6.03 24.02 10.75
C LEU A 409 5.91 23.43 9.35
N THR A 410 4.74 23.55 8.72
CA THR A 410 4.63 23.27 7.29
C THR A 410 5.12 24.46 6.46
N ALA A 411 5.70 24.20 5.26
CA ALA A 411 6.20 25.25 4.37
C ALA A 411 5.10 26.23 3.95
N ASN A 412 3.88 25.72 3.73
CA ASN A 412 2.71 26.54 3.38
C ASN A 412 2.30 27.46 4.54
N TYR A 413 2.23 26.92 5.74
CA TYR A 413 1.91 27.71 6.92
C TYR A 413 2.94 28.81 7.18
N LEU A 414 4.23 28.46 7.17
CA LEU A 414 5.28 29.44 7.36
C LEU A 414 5.26 30.54 6.29
N SER A 415 5.00 30.17 5.02
CA SER A 415 4.87 31.13 3.92
C SER A 415 3.73 32.13 4.15
N THR A 416 2.58 31.62 4.54
CA THR A 416 1.36 32.40 4.77
C THR A 416 1.53 33.38 5.97
N ILE A 417 1.97 32.86 7.11
CA ILE A 417 2.15 33.66 8.33
C ILE A 417 3.29 34.67 8.17
N PHE A 418 4.39 34.30 7.51
CA PHE A 418 5.49 35.20 7.22
C PHE A 418 5.03 36.39 6.39
N HIS A 419 4.23 36.11 5.33
CA HIS A 419 3.67 37.17 4.49
C HIS A 419 2.66 38.05 5.25
N GLN A 420 1.76 37.46 6.01
CA GLN A 420 0.77 38.18 6.79
C GLN A 420 1.42 39.14 7.86
N ARG A 421 2.50 38.66 8.49
CA ARG A 421 3.17 39.42 9.58
C ARG A 421 4.20 40.42 9.07
N THR A 422 4.89 40.11 7.98
CA THR A 422 5.96 40.99 7.47
C THR A 422 5.50 41.88 6.30
N GLY A 423 4.34 41.56 5.69
CA GLY A 423 3.88 42.18 4.45
C GLY A 423 4.68 41.78 3.21
N ARG A 424 5.63 40.83 3.35
CA ARG A 424 6.60 40.45 2.30
C ARG A 424 6.66 38.93 2.15
N ARG A 425 6.99 38.46 0.95
CA ARG A 425 7.26 37.03 0.75
C ARG A 425 8.60 36.67 1.36
N PHE A 426 8.73 35.45 1.85
CA PHE A 426 10.00 34.93 2.39
C PHE A 426 11.20 35.15 1.47
N ILE A 427 11.01 34.81 0.16
CA ILE A 427 12.10 34.95 -0.82
C ILE A 427 12.55 36.39 -1.01
N ASP A 428 11.64 37.35 -0.91
CA ASP A 428 11.95 38.77 -1.03
C ASP A 428 12.76 39.24 0.19
N PHE A 429 12.41 38.79 1.39
CA PHE A 429 13.13 39.10 2.61
C PHE A 429 14.54 38.49 2.63
N LEU A 430 14.69 37.23 2.21
CA LEU A 430 16.00 36.60 2.07
C LEU A 430 16.87 37.31 1.05
N THR A 431 16.29 37.68 -0.11
CA THR A 431 17.00 38.43 -1.15
C THR A 431 17.49 39.78 -0.64
N GLU A 432 16.63 40.55 0.04
CA GLU A 432 17.00 41.84 0.64
C GLU A 432 18.12 41.68 1.67
N THR A 433 18.03 40.66 2.55
CA THR A 433 19.10 40.39 3.54
C THR A 433 20.45 40.10 2.87
N ARG A 434 20.45 39.30 1.80
CA ARG A 434 21.66 39.00 1.02
C ARG A 434 22.23 40.22 0.31
N ILE A 435 21.39 41.08 -0.24
CA ILE A 435 21.81 42.30 -0.91
C ILE A 435 22.38 43.34 0.07
N GLU A 436 21.77 43.48 1.26
CA GLU A 436 22.29 44.35 2.31
C GLU A 436 23.67 43.88 2.83
N ALA A 437 23.85 42.55 2.97
CA ALA A 437 25.16 41.98 3.28
C ALA A 437 26.17 42.22 2.15
N ALA A 438 25.76 42.05 0.89
CA ALA A 438 26.60 42.31 -0.27
C ALA A 438 27.05 43.76 -0.35
N LYS A 439 26.18 44.74 -0.05
CA LYS A 439 26.56 46.17 0.01
C LYS A 439 27.70 46.42 1.01
N LYS A 440 27.61 45.82 2.19
CA LYS A 440 28.65 45.94 3.22
C LYS A 440 29.98 45.32 2.75
N LEU A 441 29.94 44.12 2.16
CA LEU A 441 31.14 43.42 1.65
C LEU A 441 31.78 44.15 0.48
N LEU A 442 30.98 44.74 -0.43
CA LEU A 442 31.48 45.53 -1.55
C LEU A 442 32.28 46.77 -1.11
N LEU A 443 31.91 47.40 0.02
CA LEU A 443 32.60 48.56 0.58
C LEU A 443 33.80 48.17 1.45
N GLN A 444 33.75 47.03 2.12
CA GLN A 444 34.83 46.60 3.03
C GLN A 444 35.98 45.85 2.32
N ASN A 445 35.67 45.11 1.25
CA ASN A 445 36.62 44.25 0.55
C ASN A 445 36.85 44.75 -0.90
N SER A 446 37.74 45.76 -1.05
CA SER A 446 38.07 46.31 -2.36
C SER A 446 38.73 45.30 -3.32
N SER A 447 39.40 44.27 -2.79
CA SER A 447 40.11 43.24 -3.56
C SER A 447 39.26 42.04 -3.99
N ALA A 448 38.08 41.79 -3.36
CA ALA A 448 37.26 40.68 -3.70
C ALA A 448 36.52 40.89 -5.03
N SER A 449 36.46 39.88 -5.89
CA SER A 449 35.72 39.95 -7.13
C SER A 449 34.18 39.95 -6.86
N VAL A 450 33.42 40.45 -7.83
CA VAL A 450 31.92 40.38 -7.72
C VAL A 450 31.44 38.93 -7.62
N GLN A 451 32.17 38.00 -8.21
CA GLN A 451 31.88 36.57 -8.15
C GLN A 451 32.09 36.01 -6.73
N ASP A 452 33.20 36.41 -6.07
CA ASP A 452 33.47 35.98 -4.69
C ASP A 452 32.42 36.54 -3.72
N ILE A 453 32.01 37.79 -3.90
CA ILE A 453 30.95 38.40 -3.06
C ILE A 453 29.61 37.71 -3.30
N ALA A 454 29.28 37.35 -4.55
CA ALA A 454 28.06 36.60 -4.83
C ALA A 454 28.04 35.27 -4.06
N LEU A 455 29.16 34.53 -4.08
CA LEU A 455 29.28 33.27 -3.32
C LEU A 455 29.19 33.49 -1.80
N MET A 456 29.88 34.53 -1.28
CA MET A 456 29.85 34.85 0.16
C MET A 456 28.47 35.20 0.68
N VAL A 457 27.57 35.70 -0.16
CA VAL A 457 26.20 36.02 0.23
C VAL A 457 25.17 34.97 -0.21
N GLY A 458 25.62 33.78 -0.64
CA GLY A 458 24.76 32.63 -0.90
C GLY A 458 24.16 32.56 -2.31
N TYR A 459 24.81 33.18 -3.32
CA TYR A 459 24.41 33.02 -4.73
C TYR A 459 25.43 32.19 -5.50
N ASN A 460 24.98 31.10 -6.11
CA ASN A 460 25.83 30.23 -6.96
C ASN A 460 26.11 30.83 -8.33
N SER A 461 25.46 31.93 -8.72
CA SER A 461 25.64 32.62 -10.02
C SER A 461 25.84 34.11 -9.84
N ALA A 462 27.05 34.61 -10.21
CA ALA A 462 27.33 36.03 -10.19
C ALA A 462 26.45 36.86 -11.15
N ARG A 463 25.99 36.25 -12.24
CA ARG A 463 25.04 36.87 -13.18
C ARG A 463 23.66 37.07 -12.54
N HIS A 464 23.13 36.07 -11.87
CA HIS A 464 21.87 36.15 -11.16
C HIS A 464 21.94 37.16 -10.01
N PHE A 465 23.00 37.10 -9.21
CA PHE A 465 23.27 38.06 -8.16
C PHE A 465 23.30 39.50 -8.69
N SER A 466 24.07 39.78 -9.77
CA SER A 466 24.20 41.13 -10.34
C SER A 466 22.87 41.69 -10.84
N SER A 467 22.01 40.84 -11.41
CA SER A 467 20.65 41.21 -11.87
C SER A 467 19.76 41.58 -10.69
N LEU A 468 19.74 40.80 -9.60
CA LEU A 468 18.98 41.09 -8.39
C LEU A 468 19.49 42.32 -7.66
N PHE A 469 20.82 42.46 -7.55
CA PHE A 469 21.46 43.64 -6.96
C PHE A 469 21.07 44.91 -7.69
N GLN A 470 21.16 44.93 -9.04
CA GLN A 470 20.77 46.07 -9.87
C GLN A 470 19.26 46.37 -9.73
N LYS A 471 18.41 45.34 -9.69
CA LYS A 471 16.96 45.53 -9.51
C LYS A 471 16.63 46.20 -8.19
N GLN A 472 17.35 45.88 -7.10
CA GLN A 472 17.10 46.44 -5.77
C GLN A 472 17.82 47.77 -5.50
N THR A 473 18.97 48.01 -6.08
CA THR A 473 19.80 49.18 -5.76
C THR A 473 19.81 50.23 -6.87
N GLY A 474 19.29 49.89 -8.05
CA GLY A 474 19.33 50.76 -9.24
C GLY A 474 20.64 50.69 -10.00
N MET A 475 21.71 50.10 -9.46
CA MET A 475 23.02 50.05 -10.07
C MET A 475 23.71 48.69 -9.97
N THR A 476 24.66 48.43 -10.84
CA THR A 476 25.42 47.17 -10.80
C THR A 476 26.35 47.10 -9.57
N PRO A 477 26.72 45.90 -9.05
CA PRO A 477 27.64 45.76 -7.93
C PRO A 477 28.96 46.50 -8.14
N SER A 478 29.48 46.46 -9.37
CA SER A 478 30.74 47.14 -9.73
C SER A 478 30.59 48.69 -9.78
N ALA A 479 29.43 49.20 -10.18
CA ALA A 479 29.14 50.63 -10.15
C ALA A 479 28.99 51.11 -8.70
N PHE A 480 28.24 50.34 -7.88
CA PHE A 480 28.03 50.64 -6.46
C PHE A 480 29.36 50.73 -5.69
N ARG A 481 30.31 49.84 -5.97
CA ARG A 481 31.66 49.90 -5.38
C ARG A 481 32.40 51.19 -5.75
N ARG A 482 32.28 51.64 -7.01
CA ARG A 482 33.04 52.82 -7.52
C ARG A 482 32.48 54.17 -7.03
N GLU A 483 31.20 54.27 -6.80
CA GLU A 483 30.57 55.52 -6.37
C GLU A 483 30.72 55.84 -4.88
N ARG A 484 31.09 54.86 -4.04
CA ARG A 484 31.17 55.01 -2.59
C ARG A 484 32.55 54.70 -2.01
N VAL A 485 33.57 54.48 -2.84
CA VAL A 485 34.98 54.51 -2.53
C VAL A 485 35.58 55.79 -3.10
#